data_c6c31a526ceda1812df883986346663b
#
_entry.id   c6c31a526ceda1812df883986346663b
#
_cell.length_a   1.000
_cell.length_b   1.000
_cell.length_c   1.000
_cell.angle_alpha   90.00
_cell.angle_beta   90.00
_cell.angle_gamma   90.00
#
_symmetry.space_group_name_H-M   'P 1'
#
loop_
_entity.id
_entity.type
_entity.pdbx_description
1 polymer ?
#
loop_
_entity_poly.entity_id
_entity_poly.type
_entity_poly.pdbx_seq_one_letter_code
_entity_poly.pdbx_strand_id
1 'polypeptide(L)'
;MLSLYIKSQLEIYDKLLPTYCPALQETVYFTSEGKNHLLYKRNRPRNHNDRHYRVNLIKHLITVLTNADKAIKTIEKKDPKEIIFWSVEYVVKENSKELLVKIVLKKEGAGKIKFLSVMSRKK
;
A
#
# COMPACT_ATOMS: atom_id res chain seq x y z
N MET A 1 -17.49 -14.15 3.01
CA MET A 1 -16.43 -15.03 3.54
C MET A 1 -15.15 -14.85 2.71
N LEU A 2 -14.00 -14.75 3.36
CA LEU A 2 -12.73 -14.60 2.67
C LEU A 2 -12.21 -15.96 2.21
N SER A 3 -11.62 -16.02 1.00
CA SER A 3 -11.00 -17.23 0.50
C SER A 3 -9.75 -17.57 1.31
N LEU A 4 -9.30 -18.83 1.21
CA LEU A 4 -8.05 -19.25 1.85
C LEU A 4 -6.85 -18.44 1.33
N TYR A 5 -6.84 -18.16 0.03
CA TYR A 5 -5.76 -17.36 -0.55
C TYR A 5 -5.71 -15.96 0.07
N ILE A 6 -6.86 -15.26 0.13
CA ILE A 6 -6.94 -13.93 0.72
C ILE A 6 -6.45 -13.97 2.17
N LYS A 7 -6.92 -14.95 2.95
CA LYS A 7 -6.50 -15.10 4.34
C LYS A 7 -4.98 -15.30 4.46
N SER A 8 -4.39 -16.13 3.59
CA SER A 8 -2.95 -16.39 3.63
C SER A 8 -2.16 -15.12 3.31
N GLN A 9 -2.62 -14.30 2.36
CA GLN A 9 -1.95 -13.05 2.04
C GLN A 9 -2.07 -12.02 3.17
N LEU A 10 -3.21 -11.99 3.86
CA LEU A 10 -3.37 -11.10 5.01
C LEU A 10 -2.46 -11.51 6.17
N GLU A 11 -2.18 -12.81 6.34
CA GLU A 11 -1.20 -13.26 7.32
C GLU A 11 0.20 -12.76 6.98
N ILE A 12 0.56 -12.73 5.70
CA ILE A 12 1.84 -12.16 5.26
C ILE A 12 1.88 -10.68 5.60
N TYR A 13 0.78 -9.96 5.33
CA TYR A 13 0.70 -8.54 5.68
C TYR A 13 0.94 -8.32 7.18
N ASP A 14 0.31 -9.14 8.02
CA ASP A 14 0.43 -9.00 9.49
C ASP A 14 1.84 -9.20 10.00
N LYS A 15 2.70 -9.85 9.21
CA LYS A 15 4.11 -10.10 9.56
C LYS A 15 5.06 -9.08 8.96
N LEU A 16 4.57 -8.12 8.17
CA LEU A 16 5.43 -7.11 7.57
C LEU A 16 6.00 -6.19 8.66
N LEU A 17 7.30 -5.97 8.58
CA LEU A 17 7.98 -5.07 9.51
C LEU A 17 8.01 -3.66 8.94
N PRO A 18 8.13 -2.63 9.80
CA PRO A 18 8.34 -1.26 9.33
C PRO A 18 9.53 -1.23 8.37
N THR A 19 9.37 -0.52 7.25
CA THR A 19 10.32 -0.57 6.16
C THR A 19 10.77 0.84 5.79
N TYR A 20 12.09 1.05 5.74
CA TYR A 20 12.64 2.33 5.31
C TYR A 20 12.40 2.53 3.82
N CYS A 21 11.86 3.69 3.46
CA CYS A 21 11.61 4.08 2.06
C CYS A 21 12.59 5.19 1.67
N PRO A 22 13.63 4.89 0.88
CA PRO A 22 14.63 5.90 0.51
C PRO A 22 14.04 7.11 -0.22
N ALA A 23 13.00 6.91 -1.04
CA ALA A 23 12.37 8.00 -1.77
C ALA A 23 11.81 9.08 -0.84
N LEU A 24 11.40 8.71 0.37
CA LEU A 24 10.89 9.61 1.40
C LEU A 24 11.91 9.90 2.49
N GLN A 25 12.96 9.09 2.60
CA GLN A 25 13.92 9.12 3.70
C GLN A 25 13.21 8.95 5.06
N GLU A 26 12.22 8.07 5.09
CA GLU A 26 11.40 7.80 6.26
C GLU A 26 10.99 6.35 6.31
N THR A 27 10.69 5.87 7.51
CA THR A 27 10.18 4.52 7.70
C THR A 27 8.68 4.49 7.50
N VAL A 28 8.20 3.49 6.75
CA VAL A 28 6.79 3.27 6.47
C VAL A 28 6.29 2.13 7.37
N TYR A 29 5.14 2.33 7.99
CA TYR A 29 4.51 1.37 8.88
C TYR A 29 3.29 0.73 8.24
N PHE A 30 3.09 -0.55 8.51
CA PHE A 30 1.93 -1.30 7.99
C PHE A 30 0.93 -1.46 9.14
N THR A 31 -0.24 -0.83 9.00
CA THR A 31 -1.24 -0.76 10.06
C THR A 31 -2.55 -1.41 9.64
N SER A 32 -3.48 -1.49 10.59
CA SER A 32 -4.81 -2.03 10.32
C SER A 32 -5.59 -1.19 9.31
N GLU A 33 -5.31 0.11 9.24
CA GLU A 33 -5.96 0.97 8.25
C GLU A 33 -5.60 0.54 6.82
N GLY A 34 -4.32 0.29 6.56
CA GLY A 34 -3.89 -0.22 5.25
C GLY A 34 -4.45 -1.60 4.96
N LYS A 35 -4.47 -2.47 5.96
CA LYS A 35 -5.06 -3.80 5.81
C LYS A 35 -6.54 -3.71 5.44
N ASN A 36 -7.29 -2.83 6.11
CA ASN A 36 -8.70 -2.62 5.80
C ASN A 36 -8.90 -2.12 4.37
N HIS A 37 -8.01 -1.26 3.87
CA HIS A 37 -8.11 -0.76 2.50
C HIS A 37 -7.97 -1.85 1.45
N LEU A 38 -7.32 -2.97 1.77
CA LEU A 38 -7.23 -4.09 0.84
C LEU A 38 -8.58 -4.77 0.66
N LEU A 39 -9.45 -4.72 1.68
CA LEU A 39 -10.71 -5.45 1.72
C LEU A 39 -11.94 -4.57 1.55
N TYR A 40 -11.83 -3.28 1.89
CA TYR A 40 -12.96 -2.36 1.94
C TYR A 40 -12.63 -1.05 1.23
N LYS A 41 -13.65 -0.44 0.65
CA LYS A 41 -13.58 0.90 0.09
C LYS A 41 -14.74 1.71 0.67
N ARG A 42 -14.44 2.77 1.41
CA ARG A 42 -15.45 3.65 2.03
C ARG A 42 -16.46 2.84 2.86
N ASN A 43 -15.97 1.96 3.72
CA ASN A 43 -16.77 1.11 4.59
C ASN A 43 -17.64 0.07 3.86
N ARG A 44 -17.43 -0.12 2.56
CA ARG A 44 -18.10 -1.16 1.79
C ARG A 44 -17.12 -2.25 1.42
N PRO A 45 -17.50 -3.53 1.54
CA PRO A 45 -16.61 -4.60 1.11
C PRO A 45 -16.29 -4.47 -0.39
N ARG A 46 -15.03 -4.62 -0.75
CA ARG A 46 -14.66 -4.75 -2.16
C ARG A 46 -15.18 -6.10 -2.65
N ASN A 47 -15.51 -6.22 -3.95
CA ASN A 47 -15.90 -7.52 -4.47
C ASN A 47 -14.72 -8.50 -4.41
N HIS A 48 -15.01 -9.78 -4.58
CA HIS A 48 -14.00 -10.84 -4.43
C HIS A 48 -12.79 -10.62 -5.35
N ASN A 49 -13.04 -10.28 -6.61
CA ASN A 49 -11.96 -10.08 -7.58
C ASN A 49 -11.05 -8.91 -7.21
N ASP A 50 -11.62 -7.81 -6.72
CA ASP A 50 -10.85 -6.66 -6.30
C ASP A 50 -10.03 -6.98 -5.05
N ARG A 51 -10.62 -7.71 -4.10
CA ARG A 51 -9.89 -8.16 -2.90
C ARG A 51 -8.71 -9.05 -3.29
N HIS A 52 -8.95 -10.01 -4.16
CA HIS A 52 -7.91 -10.93 -4.62
C HIS A 52 -6.79 -10.16 -5.32
N TYR A 53 -7.15 -9.26 -6.20
CA TYR A 53 -6.21 -8.41 -6.91
C TYR A 53 -5.33 -7.60 -5.93
N ARG A 54 -5.96 -6.96 -4.94
CA ARG A 54 -5.23 -6.11 -3.99
C ARG A 54 -4.29 -6.92 -3.09
N VAL A 55 -4.79 -8.01 -2.50
CA VAL A 55 -3.94 -8.82 -1.61
C VAL A 55 -2.82 -9.52 -2.37
N ASN A 56 -3.01 -9.79 -3.66
CA ASN A 56 -1.95 -10.38 -4.48
C ASN A 56 -0.75 -9.45 -4.62
N LEU A 57 -0.92 -8.14 -4.40
CA LEU A 57 0.15 -7.16 -4.49
C LEU A 57 0.96 -7.03 -3.20
N ILE A 58 0.52 -7.65 -2.10
CA ILE A 58 1.23 -7.60 -0.81
C ILE A 58 2.68 -8.04 -0.96
N LYS A 59 2.93 -9.08 -1.75
CA LYS A 59 4.28 -9.61 -1.99
C LYS A 59 5.24 -8.60 -2.62
N HIS A 60 4.73 -7.53 -3.21
CA HIS A 60 5.56 -6.51 -3.87
C HIS A 60 5.79 -5.26 -3.00
N LEU A 61 5.14 -5.14 -1.84
CA LEU A 61 5.18 -3.91 -1.04
C LEU A 61 6.61 -3.52 -0.65
N ILE A 62 7.36 -4.46 -0.10
CA ILE A 62 8.72 -4.18 0.37
C ILE A 62 9.62 -3.80 -0.82
N THR A 63 9.53 -4.54 -1.92
CA THR A 63 10.33 -4.26 -3.12
C THR A 63 10.07 -2.85 -3.64
N VAL A 64 8.81 -2.45 -3.73
CA VAL A 64 8.44 -1.13 -4.24
C VAL A 64 8.94 -0.03 -3.30
N LEU A 65 8.71 -0.18 -2.00
CA LEU A 65 9.12 0.84 -1.01
C LEU A 65 10.63 1.03 -0.99
N THR A 66 11.40 -0.06 -1.13
CA THR A 66 12.86 0.02 -1.02
C THR A 66 13.54 0.43 -2.33
N ASN A 67 12.86 0.32 -3.46
CA ASN A 67 13.46 0.59 -4.78
C ASN A 67 12.89 1.80 -5.52
N ALA A 68 11.79 2.37 -5.07
CA ALA A 68 11.22 3.54 -5.75
C ALA A 68 12.20 4.71 -5.72
N ASP A 69 12.34 5.41 -6.87
CA ASP A 69 13.29 6.51 -7.00
C ASP A 69 12.80 7.80 -6.38
N LYS A 70 11.49 8.02 -6.41
CA LYS A 70 10.90 9.28 -5.93
C LYS A 70 9.51 9.05 -5.39
N ALA A 71 9.07 10.01 -4.56
CA ALA A 71 7.72 10.04 -4.04
C ALA A 71 7.03 11.33 -4.50
N ILE A 72 5.78 11.19 -4.93
CA ILE A 72 4.96 12.34 -5.32
C ILE A 72 4.07 12.69 -4.14
N LYS A 73 4.20 13.93 -3.67
CA LYS A 73 3.49 14.40 -2.47
C LYS A 73 2.23 15.17 -2.83
N THR A 74 1.13 14.87 -2.15
CA THR A 74 -0.11 15.62 -2.22
C THR A 74 -0.50 16.00 -0.80
N ILE A 75 -0.85 17.27 -0.58
CA ILE A 75 -1.28 17.74 0.74
C ILE A 75 -2.77 17.98 0.69
N GLU A 76 -3.49 17.34 1.60
CA GLU A 76 -4.91 17.55 1.79
C GLU A 76 -5.10 18.12 3.21
N LYS A 77 -5.57 19.36 3.29
CA LYS A 77 -5.81 20.01 4.58
C LYS A 77 -7.21 19.70 5.06
N LYS A 78 -7.30 19.16 6.27
CA LYS A 78 -8.58 18.93 6.94
C LYS A 78 -8.45 19.43 8.37
N ASP A 79 -9.41 20.22 8.81
CA ASP A 79 -9.45 20.61 10.21
C ASP A 79 -9.81 19.40 11.07
N PRO A 80 -9.17 19.22 12.21
CA PRO A 80 -8.19 20.11 12.83
C PRO A 80 -6.74 19.80 12.46
N LYS A 81 -6.45 18.83 11.58
CA LYS A 81 -5.07 18.49 11.26
C LYS A 81 -4.84 18.30 9.78
N GLU A 82 -3.59 18.48 9.39
CA GLU A 82 -3.15 18.25 8.03
C GLU A 82 -2.99 16.77 7.74
N ILE A 83 -3.43 16.33 6.58
CA ILE A 83 -3.19 14.97 6.11
C ILE A 83 -2.36 15.06 4.84
N ILE A 84 -1.27 14.32 4.80
CA ILE A 84 -0.36 14.29 3.67
C ILE A 84 -0.38 12.91 3.06
N PHE A 85 -0.51 12.87 1.73
CA PHE A 85 -0.41 11.63 0.96
C PHE A 85 0.82 11.69 0.06
N TRP A 86 1.44 10.52 -0.13
CA TRP A 86 2.49 10.34 -1.13
C TRP A 86 2.15 9.12 -1.97
N SER A 87 2.65 9.10 -3.18
CA SER A 87 2.64 7.89 -3.98
C SER A 87 4.07 7.54 -4.39
N VAL A 88 4.40 6.27 -4.38
CA VAL A 88 5.65 5.73 -4.89
C VAL A 88 5.33 4.62 -5.86
N GLU A 89 6.14 4.50 -6.91
CA GLU A 89 5.92 3.51 -7.96
C GLU A 89 7.21 2.77 -8.30
N TYR A 90 7.06 1.51 -8.67
CA TYR A 90 8.19 0.72 -9.14
C TYR A 90 7.69 -0.39 -10.05
N VAL A 91 8.46 -0.73 -11.08
CA VAL A 91 8.10 -1.80 -12.00
C VAL A 91 8.63 -3.11 -11.45
N VAL A 92 7.75 -4.09 -11.27
CA VAL A 92 8.10 -5.43 -10.83
C VAL A 92 7.80 -6.42 -11.94
N LYS A 93 8.49 -7.56 -11.93
CA LYS A 93 8.20 -8.65 -12.87
C LYS A 93 7.39 -9.71 -12.18
N GLU A 94 6.33 -10.15 -12.84
CA GLU A 94 5.48 -11.23 -12.36
C GLU A 94 5.08 -12.09 -13.55
N ASN A 95 5.44 -13.38 -13.52
CA ASN A 95 5.14 -14.32 -14.60
C ASN A 95 5.60 -13.81 -15.97
N SER A 96 6.82 -13.31 -16.04
CA SER A 96 7.43 -12.74 -17.25
C SER A 96 6.77 -11.47 -17.77
N LYS A 97 5.85 -10.89 -17.00
CA LYS A 97 5.19 -9.63 -17.35
C LYS A 97 5.66 -8.52 -16.42
N GLU A 98 5.72 -7.31 -16.95
CA GLU A 98 6.05 -6.15 -16.15
C GLU A 98 4.79 -5.49 -15.62
N LEU A 99 4.77 -5.21 -14.31
CA LEU A 99 3.69 -4.48 -13.65
C LEU A 99 4.25 -3.23 -13.03
N LEU A 100 3.60 -2.10 -13.26
CA LEU A 100 3.89 -0.89 -12.51
C LEU A 100 3.04 -0.92 -11.25
N VAL A 101 3.69 -1.07 -10.09
CA VAL A 101 2.99 -1.12 -8.80
C VAL A 101 3.09 0.25 -8.14
N LYS A 102 1.95 0.78 -7.73
CA LYS A 102 1.84 2.07 -7.06
C LYS A 102 1.36 1.87 -5.64
N ILE A 103 2.09 2.46 -4.69
CA ILE A 103 1.70 2.44 -3.28
C ILE A 103 1.36 3.86 -2.86
N VAL A 104 0.24 4.00 -2.17
CA VAL A 104 -0.17 5.28 -1.56
C VAL A 104 0.13 5.21 -0.08
N LEU A 105 0.78 6.27 0.42
CA LEU A 105 1.19 6.40 1.82
C LEU A 105 0.48 7.61 2.42
N LYS A 106 0.26 7.57 3.74
CA LYS A 106 -0.50 8.60 4.45
C LYS A 106 0.17 8.97 5.76
N LYS A 107 0.15 10.26 6.08
CA LYS A 107 0.58 10.77 7.38
C LYS A 107 -0.46 11.76 7.90
N GLU A 108 -0.88 11.61 9.15
CA GLU A 108 -1.81 12.52 9.80
C GLU A 108 -1.09 13.31 10.88
N GLY A 109 -1.07 14.64 10.73
CA GLY A 109 -0.41 15.51 11.69
C GLY A 109 1.05 15.12 11.91
N ALA A 110 1.44 14.93 13.17
CA ALA A 110 2.79 14.51 13.56
C ALA A 110 2.94 12.98 13.64
N GLY A 111 1.96 12.23 13.14
CA GLY A 111 1.99 10.78 13.20
C GLY A 111 3.02 10.14 12.25
N LYS A 112 3.05 8.82 12.25
CA LYS A 112 3.95 8.05 11.39
C LYS A 112 3.41 7.95 9.98
N ILE A 113 4.31 7.72 9.02
CA ILE A 113 3.92 7.45 7.63
C ILE A 113 3.45 6.01 7.55
N LYS A 114 2.26 5.80 7.03
CA LYS A 114 1.61 4.50 6.98
C LYS A 114 1.29 4.09 5.55
N PHE A 115 1.37 2.79 5.29
CA PHE A 115 0.84 2.22 4.07
C PHE A 115 -0.69 2.40 4.06
N LEU A 116 -1.23 2.91 2.96
CA LEU A 116 -2.67 3.08 2.82
C LEU A 116 -3.27 2.18 1.76
N SER A 117 -2.69 2.16 0.57
CA SER A 117 -3.31 1.49 -0.56
C SER A 117 -2.25 1.03 -1.57
N VAL A 118 -2.58 0.01 -2.35
CA VAL A 118 -1.72 -0.50 -3.41
C VAL A 118 -2.55 -0.83 -4.64
N MET A 119 -1.99 -0.53 -5.80
CA MET A 119 -2.61 -0.83 -7.08
C MET A 119 -1.53 -1.08 -8.12
N SER A 120 -1.90 -1.68 -9.24
CA SER A 120 -0.96 -1.93 -10.32
C SER A 120 -1.62 -1.71 -11.66
N ARG A 121 -0.78 -1.56 -12.69
CA ARG A 121 -1.22 -1.55 -14.07
C ARG A 121 -0.14 -2.19 -14.93
N LYS A 122 -0.53 -2.70 -16.07
CA LYS A 122 0.43 -3.25 -17.01
C LYS A 122 1.30 -2.13 -17.55
N LYS A 123 2.55 -2.43 -17.63
CA LYS A 123 3.50 -1.49 -18.19
C LYS A 123 3.65 -1.68 -19.69
#